data_5dd9eb0ff6f9777544edbfad6f613df8
#
_entry.id   5dd9eb0ff6f9777544edbfad6f613df8
#
_cell.length_a   1.000
_cell.length_b   1.000
_cell.length_c   1.000
_cell.angle_alpha   90.00
_cell.angle_beta   90.00
_cell.angle_gamma   90.00
#
_symmetry.space_group_name_H-M   'P 1'
#
loop_
_entity.id
_entity.type
_entity.pdbx_description
1 polymer ?
#
loop_
_entity_poly.entity_id
_entity_poly.type
_entity_poly.pdbx_seq_one_letter_code
_entity_poly.pdbx_strand_id
1 'polypeptide(L)'
;MGNVIVAALLIIGAVIAASIVIVTQGPALEMSIDSVIRSQSNVADIIRSDIEIVSVGADQSGQRIDVWLKNAGSLNIMPVSSLDVILRSSDGRRGEYVPHGVAPGNGWVVVPASHQVWHIGGTLQLQIILAVPLTSGVYILSVTTPQGVTDDQSFEMADLATPVPRVRCGVVFASCGEGNADIYTMTDNGTDITKLTENPVGDWKPSWSPGKNLLSNS
;
A
#
# COMPACT_ATOMS: atom_id res chain seq x y z
N MET A 1 -61.70 25.28 51.62
CA MET A 1 -61.73 25.16 50.14
C MET A 1 -60.50 25.75 49.44
N GLY A 2 -59.91 26.85 49.95
CA GLY A 2 -58.73 27.48 49.28
C GLY A 2 -57.51 26.55 49.14
N ASN A 3 -57.19 25.73 50.12
CA ASN A 3 -56.00 24.88 50.08
C ASN A 3 -56.06 23.75 49.03
N VAL A 4 -57.24 23.26 48.70
CA VAL A 4 -57.43 22.23 47.67
C VAL A 4 -57.24 22.81 46.26
N ILE A 5 -57.69 24.04 46.05
CA ILE A 5 -57.51 24.74 44.76
C ILE A 5 -56.05 25.05 44.54
N VAL A 6 -55.34 25.52 45.56
CA VAL A 6 -53.89 25.77 45.45
C VAL A 6 -53.11 24.47 45.18
N ALA A 7 -53.44 23.38 45.87
CA ALA A 7 -52.80 22.07 45.61
C ALA A 7 -53.06 21.58 44.18
N ALA A 8 -54.27 21.74 43.66
CA ALA A 8 -54.61 21.34 42.29
C ALA A 8 -53.82 22.16 41.25
N LEU A 9 -53.68 23.47 41.47
CA LEU A 9 -52.91 24.36 40.58
C LEU A 9 -51.43 24.05 40.59
N LEU A 10 -50.86 23.69 41.75
CA LEU A 10 -49.46 23.25 41.86
C LEU A 10 -49.21 21.92 41.13
N ILE A 11 -50.12 20.97 41.22
CA ILE A 11 -50.00 19.68 40.48
C ILE A 11 -50.08 19.92 38.97
N ILE A 12 -51.03 20.74 38.51
CA ILE A 12 -51.15 21.08 37.09
C ILE A 12 -49.88 21.81 36.59
N GLY A 13 -49.38 22.78 37.37
CA GLY A 13 -48.12 23.47 37.03
C GLY A 13 -46.91 22.52 36.95
N ALA A 14 -46.80 21.58 37.88
CA ALA A 14 -45.74 20.57 37.89
C ALA A 14 -45.81 19.64 36.67
N VAL A 15 -47.00 19.20 36.29
CA VAL A 15 -47.22 18.36 35.10
C VAL A 15 -46.88 19.08 33.83
N ILE A 16 -47.30 20.37 33.70
CA ILE A 16 -46.95 21.21 32.52
C ILE A 16 -45.45 21.42 32.46
N ALA A 17 -44.79 21.76 33.55
CA ALA A 17 -43.35 21.95 33.59
C ALA A 17 -42.59 20.67 33.21
N ALA A 18 -42.99 19.51 33.71
CA ALA A 18 -42.42 18.21 33.38
C ALA A 18 -42.61 17.90 31.89
N SER A 19 -43.81 18.17 31.35
CA SER A 19 -44.07 17.95 29.91
C SER A 19 -43.22 18.82 29.00
N ILE A 20 -42.99 20.09 29.37
CA ILE A 20 -42.11 20.98 28.60
C ILE A 20 -40.67 20.47 28.61
N VAL A 21 -40.16 20.00 29.74
CA VAL A 21 -38.80 19.42 29.83
C VAL A 21 -38.65 18.21 28.93
N ILE A 22 -39.63 17.30 28.92
CA ILE A 22 -39.59 16.09 28.07
C ILE A 22 -39.60 16.49 26.58
N VAL A 23 -40.45 17.44 26.16
CA VAL A 23 -40.58 17.86 24.76
C VAL A 23 -39.34 18.62 24.28
N THR A 24 -38.71 19.43 25.14
CA THR A 24 -37.54 20.23 24.75
C THR A 24 -36.20 19.46 24.78
N GLN A 25 -36.08 18.46 25.64
CA GLN A 25 -34.84 17.69 25.76
C GLN A 25 -34.85 16.36 24.99
N GLY A 26 -36.00 15.82 24.61
CA GLY A 26 -36.14 14.59 23.87
C GLY A 26 -35.31 14.57 22.58
N PRO A 27 -35.44 15.53 21.68
CA PRO A 27 -34.67 15.59 20.44
C PRO A 27 -33.16 15.71 20.65
N ALA A 28 -32.71 16.40 21.70
CA ALA A 28 -31.30 16.56 22.02
C ALA A 28 -30.67 15.25 22.53
N LEU A 29 -31.43 14.45 23.26
CA LEU A 29 -31.00 13.13 23.72
C LEU A 29 -30.94 12.13 22.57
N GLU A 30 -31.91 12.12 21.65
CA GLU A 30 -31.89 11.27 20.47
C GLU A 30 -30.69 11.57 19.57
N MET A 31 -30.39 12.86 19.31
CA MET A 31 -29.20 13.26 18.55
C MET A 31 -27.88 12.82 19.22
N SER A 32 -27.83 12.85 20.54
CA SER A 32 -26.66 12.40 21.31
C SER A 32 -26.48 10.87 21.22
N ILE A 33 -27.56 10.12 21.32
CA ILE A 33 -27.55 8.65 21.22
C ILE A 33 -27.13 8.23 19.81
N ASP A 34 -27.69 8.84 18.78
CA ASP A 34 -27.34 8.57 17.38
C ASP A 34 -25.87 8.86 17.09
N SER A 35 -25.34 9.95 17.64
CA SER A 35 -23.91 10.28 17.46
C SER A 35 -22.99 9.29 18.12
N VAL A 36 -23.34 8.79 19.31
CA VAL A 36 -22.59 7.75 20.04
C VAL A 36 -22.64 6.42 19.29
N ILE A 37 -23.82 6.01 18.80
CA ILE A 37 -23.99 4.77 18.04
C ILE A 37 -23.15 4.83 16.74
N ARG A 38 -23.18 5.95 16.01
CA ARG A 38 -22.37 6.13 14.81
C ARG A 38 -20.87 6.10 15.11
N SER A 39 -20.45 6.72 16.20
CA SER A 39 -19.05 6.68 16.63
C SER A 39 -18.60 5.25 16.96
N GLN A 40 -19.44 4.48 17.66
CA GLN A 40 -19.14 3.09 17.99
C GLN A 40 -19.08 2.20 16.74
N SER A 41 -19.98 2.39 15.77
CA SER A 41 -19.94 1.63 14.52
C SER A 41 -18.68 1.96 13.71
N ASN A 42 -18.29 3.21 13.62
CA ASN A 42 -17.07 3.62 12.92
C ASN A 42 -15.80 3.01 13.56
N VAL A 43 -15.72 3.01 14.89
CA VAL A 43 -14.60 2.38 15.62
C VAL A 43 -14.58 0.87 15.39
N ALA A 44 -15.73 0.21 15.39
CA ALA A 44 -15.82 -1.21 15.10
C ALA A 44 -15.39 -1.54 13.66
N ASP A 45 -15.74 -0.69 12.70
CA ASP A 45 -15.34 -0.84 11.29
C ASP A 45 -13.84 -0.61 11.09
N ILE A 46 -13.23 0.35 11.80
CA ILE A 46 -11.78 0.54 11.81
C ILE A 46 -11.07 -0.69 12.35
N ILE A 47 -11.50 -1.22 13.51
CA ILE A 47 -10.88 -2.41 14.15
C ILE A 47 -10.98 -3.65 13.26
N ARG A 48 -12.03 -3.77 12.44
CA ARG A 48 -12.28 -4.91 11.55
C ARG A 48 -11.70 -4.73 10.16
N SER A 49 -11.29 -3.50 9.81
CA SER A 49 -10.62 -3.20 8.55
C SER A 49 -9.12 -3.40 8.71
N ASP A 50 -8.50 -4.08 7.79
CA ASP A 50 -7.06 -4.27 7.73
C ASP A 50 -6.64 -4.51 6.29
N ILE A 51 -5.56 -3.88 5.87
CA ILE A 51 -5.00 -4.04 4.52
C ILE A 51 -3.50 -4.24 4.61
N GLU A 52 -2.97 -4.96 3.66
CA GLU A 52 -1.55 -5.24 3.53
C GLU A 52 -1.10 -4.96 2.10
N ILE A 53 -0.08 -4.14 1.93
CA ILE A 53 0.62 -3.96 0.66
C ILE A 53 1.58 -5.14 0.48
N VAL A 54 1.19 -6.10 -0.35
CA VAL A 54 1.95 -7.32 -0.59
C VAL A 54 3.18 -7.06 -1.44
N SER A 55 3.06 -6.18 -2.43
CA SER A 55 4.15 -5.85 -3.35
C SER A 55 3.92 -4.51 -4.01
N VAL A 56 5.01 -3.78 -4.23
CA VAL A 56 5.07 -2.55 -5.02
C VAL A 56 6.23 -2.66 -5.99
N GLY A 57 6.00 -2.35 -7.25
CA GLY A 57 7.03 -2.32 -8.27
C GLY A 57 6.82 -1.19 -9.25
N ALA A 58 7.86 -0.38 -9.48
CA ALA A 58 7.88 0.62 -10.54
C ALA A 58 8.46 0.03 -11.83
N ASP A 59 7.94 0.45 -12.96
CA ASP A 59 8.53 0.10 -14.25
C ASP A 59 9.84 0.86 -14.49
N GLN A 60 10.59 0.47 -15.52
CA GLN A 60 11.86 1.11 -15.85
C GLN A 60 11.74 2.59 -16.23
N SER A 61 10.58 3.03 -16.71
CA SER A 61 10.34 4.44 -17.03
C SER A 61 10.12 5.31 -15.80
N GLY A 62 9.79 4.69 -14.65
CA GLY A 62 9.37 5.39 -13.45
C GLY A 62 8.01 6.07 -13.56
N GLN A 63 7.26 5.82 -14.64
CA GLN A 63 5.94 6.41 -14.83
C GLN A 63 4.80 5.51 -14.39
N ARG A 64 5.03 4.19 -14.34
CA ARG A 64 4.03 3.23 -13.90
C ARG A 64 4.49 2.51 -12.65
N ILE A 65 3.59 2.41 -11.67
CA ILE A 65 3.78 1.62 -10.46
C ILE A 65 2.64 0.61 -10.38
N ASP A 66 2.97 -0.66 -10.27
CA ASP A 66 2.04 -1.75 -10.04
C ASP A 66 2.07 -2.12 -8.55
N VAL A 67 0.91 -2.17 -7.92
CA VAL A 67 0.74 -2.41 -6.48
C VAL A 67 -0.22 -3.56 -6.27
N TRP A 68 0.15 -4.52 -5.44
CA TRP A 68 -0.72 -5.61 -5.00
C TRP A 68 -1.05 -5.44 -3.53
N LEU A 69 -2.34 -5.37 -3.25
CA LEU A 69 -2.92 -5.18 -1.93
C LEU A 69 -3.72 -6.41 -1.53
N LYS A 70 -3.69 -6.76 -0.26
CA LYS A 70 -4.52 -7.82 0.32
C LYS A 70 -5.45 -7.22 1.36
N ASN A 71 -6.74 -7.56 1.31
CA ASN A 71 -7.66 -7.30 2.39
C ASN A 71 -7.44 -8.34 3.49
N ALA A 72 -6.68 -7.98 4.52
CA ALA A 72 -6.36 -8.83 5.67
C ALA A 72 -7.44 -8.73 6.77
N GLY A 73 -8.36 -7.78 6.64
CA GLY A 73 -9.44 -7.54 7.61
C GLY A 73 -10.61 -8.50 7.48
N SER A 74 -11.63 -8.23 8.28
CA SER A 74 -12.89 -8.98 8.35
C SER A 74 -14.08 -8.21 7.78
N LEU A 75 -13.84 -7.14 7.01
CA LEU A 75 -14.83 -6.35 6.31
C LEU A 75 -14.52 -6.30 4.81
N ASN A 76 -15.58 -6.28 3.99
CA ASN A 76 -15.43 -5.90 2.59
C ASN A 76 -15.17 -4.39 2.50
N ILE A 77 -14.20 -3.98 1.68
CA ILE A 77 -13.87 -2.58 1.44
C ILE A 77 -14.60 -2.11 0.21
N MET A 78 -15.42 -1.07 0.38
CA MET A 78 -16.23 -0.50 -0.70
C MET A 78 -16.62 0.94 -0.43
N PRO A 79 -16.71 1.78 -1.47
CA PRO A 79 -16.26 1.48 -2.83
C PRO A 79 -14.73 1.52 -2.92
N VAL A 80 -14.14 0.66 -3.76
CA VAL A 80 -12.67 0.62 -3.96
C VAL A 80 -12.13 1.96 -4.46
N SER A 81 -12.92 2.70 -5.24
CA SER A 81 -12.55 4.03 -5.74
C SER A 81 -12.31 5.09 -4.65
N SER A 82 -12.70 4.81 -3.42
CA SER A 82 -12.48 5.70 -2.26
C SER A 82 -11.22 5.37 -1.45
N LEU A 83 -10.33 4.54 -1.99
CA LEU A 83 -8.99 4.39 -1.43
C LEU A 83 -8.20 5.68 -1.67
N ASP A 84 -7.51 6.15 -0.65
CA ASP A 84 -6.54 7.24 -0.78
C ASP A 84 -5.16 6.68 -1.03
N VAL A 85 -4.50 7.19 -2.06
CA VAL A 85 -3.14 6.76 -2.46
C VAL A 85 -2.21 7.96 -2.40
N ILE A 86 -1.15 7.86 -1.60
CA ILE A 86 -0.14 8.90 -1.43
C ILE A 86 1.22 8.31 -1.74
N LEU A 87 1.97 9.00 -2.58
CA LEU A 87 3.34 8.67 -2.92
C LEU A 87 4.28 9.75 -2.38
N ARG A 88 5.31 9.35 -1.65
CA ARG A 88 6.32 10.27 -1.12
C ARG A 88 7.73 9.70 -1.30
N SER A 89 8.72 10.58 -1.52
CA SER A 89 10.13 10.19 -1.46
C SER A 89 10.61 10.18 0.00
N SER A 90 11.55 9.30 0.32
CA SER A 90 12.11 9.19 1.68
C SER A 90 12.91 10.43 2.09
N ASP A 91 13.42 11.21 1.12
CA ASP A 91 14.14 12.46 1.35
C ASP A 91 13.23 13.68 1.53
N GLY A 92 11.90 13.48 1.43
CA GLY A 92 10.89 14.52 1.61
C GLY A 92 10.76 15.52 0.44
N ARG A 93 11.49 15.33 -0.67
CA ARG A 93 11.46 16.24 -1.82
C ARG A 93 10.23 16.09 -2.69
N ARG A 94 9.62 14.91 -2.66
CA ARG A 94 8.39 14.61 -3.40
C ARG A 94 7.34 14.07 -2.44
N GLY A 95 6.14 14.61 -2.54
CA GLY A 95 4.96 14.11 -1.84
C GLY A 95 3.73 14.51 -2.65
N GLU A 96 2.95 13.53 -3.08
CA GLU A 96 1.79 13.78 -3.91
C GLU A 96 0.66 12.81 -3.58
N TYR A 97 -0.55 13.34 -3.64
CA TYR A 97 -1.78 12.56 -3.64
C TYR A 97 -2.03 12.10 -5.08
N VAL A 98 -2.30 10.81 -5.24
CA VAL A 98 -2.62 10.21 -6.53
C VAL A 98 -4.13 9.95 -6.58
N PRO A 99 -4.92 10.70 -7.38
CA PRO A 99 -6.35 10.54 -7.45
C PRO A 99 -6.78 9.25 -8.16
N HIS A 100 -7.97 8.74 -7.82
CA HIS A 100 -8.58 7.65 -8.56
C HIS A 100 -8.99 8.11 -9.98
N GLY A 101 -8.70 7.28 -10.98
CA GLY A 101 -9.06 7.49 -12.38
C GLY A 101 -7.86 7.72 -13.29
N VAL A 102 -8.11 7.65 -14.58
CA VAL A 102 -7.11 7.96 -15.63
C VAL A 102 -7.31 9.41 -16.04
N ALA A 103 -6.73 10.33 -15.30
CA ALA A 103 -6.67 11.74 -15.71
C ALA A 103 -5.41 11.99 -16.56
N PRO A 104 -5.38 13.03 -17.41
CA PRO A 104 -4.11 13.51 -17.97
C PRO A 104 -3.24 14.02 -16.80
N GLY A 105 -2.30 13.22 -16.35
CA GLY A 105 -1.49 13.49 -15.17
C GLY A 105 -1.36 12.26 -14.26
N ASN A 106 -1.31 12.49 -12.96
CA ASN A 106 -1.25 11.43 -11.98
C ASN A 106 -2.62 10.77 -11.80
N GLY A 107 -2.65 9.47 -11.69
CA GLY A 107 -3.87 8.74 -11.40
C GLY A 107 -3.64 7.27 -11.11
N TRP A 108 -4.59 6.61 -10.44
CA TRP A 108 -4.55 5.17 -10.23
C TRP A 108 -5.87 4.51 -10.61
N VAL A 109 -5.80 3.27 -11.04
CA VAL A 109 -6.95 2.44 -11.42
C VAL A 109 -6.79 1.03 -10.87
N VAL A 110 -7.90 0.34 -10.72
CA VAL A 110 -7.94 -1.09 -10.37
C VAL A 110 -7.77 -1.92 -11.62
N VAL A 111 -7.01 -3.00 -11.53
CA VAL A 111 -6.83 -3.96 -12.63
C VAL A 111 -7.31 -5.34 -12.19
N PRO A 112 -8.32 -5.93 -12.87
CA PRO A 112 -9.20 -5.34 -13.90
C PRO A 112 -10.19 -4.32 -13.30
N ALA A 113 -10.61 -3.35 -14.10
CA ALA A 113 -11.45 -2.21 -13.68
C ALA A 113 -12.87 -2.58 -13.17
N SER A 114 -13.23 -3.85 -13.22
CA SER A 114 -14.56 -4.34 -12.80
C SER A 114 -14.72 -4.51 -11.28
N HIS A 115 -13.64 -4.42 -10.50
CA HIS A 115 -13.70 -4.61 -9.06
C HIS A 115 -14.20 -3.34 -8.36
N GLN A 116 -15.47 -3.32 -7.96
CA GLN A 116 -16.04 -2.24 -7.13
C GLN A 116 -16.02 -2.55 -5.64
N VAL A 117 -15.99 -3.83 -5.29
CA VAL A 117 -15.95 -4.34 -3.93
C VAL A 117 -14.70 -5.19 -3.75
N TRP A 118 -13.95 -4.89 -2.71
CA TRP A 118 -12.78 -5.66 -2.34
C TRP A 118 -13.13 -6.61 -1.19
N HIS A 119 -13.31 -7.88 -1.55
CA HIS A 119 -13.76 -8.91 -0.61
C HIS A 119 -12.69 -9.27 0.42
N ILE A 120 -13.15 -9.77 1.56
CA ILE A 120 -12.31 -10.33 2.64
C ILE A 120 -11.36 -11.37 2.07
N GLY A 121 -10.07 -11.27 2.42
CA GLY A 121 -9.01 -12.17 1.95
C GLY A 121 -8.64 -12.01 0.48
N GLY A 122 -9.35 -11.17 -0.27
CA GLY A 122 -9.10 -10.91 -1.68
C GLY A 122 -7.84 -10.07 -1.91
N THR A 123 -7.20 -10.28 -3.06
CA THR A 123 -6.10 -9.45 -3.54
C THR A 123 -6.60 -8.49 -4.61
N LEU A 124 -6.15 -7.24 -4.53
CA LEU A 124 -6.46 -6.17 -5.46
C LEU A 124 -5.17 -5.68 -6.11
N GLN A 125 -5.17 -5.50 -7.43
CA GLN A 125 -4.07 -4.84 -8.13
C GLN A 125 -4.46 -3.40 -8.45
N LEU A 126 -3.61 -2.45 -8.04
CA LEU A 126 -3.68 -1.06 -8.48
C LEU A 126 -2.56 -0.79 -9.48
N GLN A 127 -2.88 -0.02 -10.51
CA GLN A 127 -1.92 0.54 -11.43
C GLN A 127 -1.92 2.05 -11.28
N ILE A 128 -0.78 2.61 -10.92
CA ILE A 128 -0.56 4.04 -10.75
C ILE A 128 0.20 4.55 -11.97
N ILE A 129 -0.30 5.63 -12.57
CA ILE A 129 0.37 6.33 -13.67
C ILE A 129 0.75 7.72 -13.18
N LEU A 130 2.01 8.10 -13.38
CA LEU A 130 2.56 9.37 -12.96
C LEU A 130 2.84 10.27 -14.16
N ALA A 131 2.47 11.54 -14.05
CA ALA A 131 2.82 12.56 -15.07
C ALA A 131 4.32 12.85 -15.10
N VAL A 132 4.94 12.86 -13.92
CA VAL A 132 6.38 13.06 -13.76
C VAL A 132 7.00 11.74 -13.30
N PRO A 133 7.95 11.18 -14.08
CA PRO A 133 8.62 9.94 -13.72
C PRO A 133 9.27 9.99 -12.34
N LEU A 134 9.39 8.84 -11.70
CA LEU A 134 10.25 8.67 -10.53
C LEU A 134 11.72 8.78 -10.97
N THR A 135 12.50 9.46 -10.17
CA THR A 135 13.96 9.44 -10.24
C THR A 135 14.52 8.34 -9.33
N SER A 136 15.82 8.03 -9.46
CA SER A 136 16.45 7.09 -8.53
C SER A 136 16.28 7.52 -7.08
N GLY A 137 15.97 6.58 -6.20
CA GLY A 137 15.77 6.83 -4.79
C GLY A 137 14.75 5.89 -4.14
N VAL A 138 14.56 6.07 -2.85
CA VAL A 138 13.60 5.31 -2.07
C VAL A 138 12.31 6.09 -1.95
N TYR A 139 11.20 5.42 -2.23
CA TYR A 139 9.85 5.95 -2.17
C TYR A 139 9.02 5.16 -1.17
N ILE A 140 8.02 5.80 -0.62
CA ILE A 140 7.05 5.21 0.28
C ILE A 140 5.68 5.42 -0.35
N LEU A 141 4.96 4.32 -0.54
CA LEU A 141 3.58 4.31 -0.98
C LEU A 141 2.70 4.07 0.24
N SER A 142 1.73 4.95 0.45
CA SER A 142 0.71 4.85 1.50
C SER A 142 -0.63 4.61 0.85
N VAL A 143 -1.35 3.60 1.31
CA VAL A 143 -2.74 3.34 0.87
C VAL A 143 -3.64 3.36 2.09
N THR A 144 -4.70 4.18 2.04
CA THR A 144 -5.65 4.33 3.14
C THR A 144 -7.04 3.89 2.69
N THR A 145 -7.69 3.10 3.51
CA THR A 145 -9.09 2.66 3.28
C THR A 145 -10.08 3.77 3.61
N PRO A 146 -11.34 3.69 3.12
CA PRO A 146 -12.40 4.61 3.52
C PRO A 146 -12.67 4.65 5.02
N GLN A 147 -12.30 3.60 5.75
CA GLN A 147 -12.39 3.51 7.21
C GLN A 147 -11.24 4.20 7.94
N GLY A 148 -10.21 4.69 7.20
CA GLY A 148 -9.05 5.37 7.76
C GLY A 148 -7.90 4.44 8.18
N VAL A 149 -7.92 3.18 7.79
CA VAL A 149 -6.80 2.25 8.01
C VAL A 149 -5.78 2.41 6.88
N THR A 150 -4.52 2.61 7.26
CA THR A 150 -3.42 2.87 6.32
C THR A 150 -2.36 1.78 6.43
N ASP A 151 -1.83 1.37 5.29
CA ASP A 151 -0.59 0.60 5.19
C ASP A 151 0.43 1.32 4.31
N ASP A 152 1.70 1.23 4.70
CA ASP A 152 2.83 1.91 4.07
C ASP A 152 3.86 0.88 3.61
N GLN A 153 4.28 0.97 2.35
CA GLN A 153 5.35 0.13 1.80
C GLN A 153 6.43 0.97 1.13
N SER A 154 7.67 0.74 1.52
CA SER A 154 8.82 1.34 0.84
C SER A 154 9.27 0.50 -0.36
N PHE A 155 9.68 1.17 -1.43
CA PHE A 155 10.29 0.55 -2.61
C PHE A 155 11.39 1.45 -3.16
N GLU A 156 12.31 0.86 -3.92
CA GLU A 156 13.44 1.56 -4.51
C GLU A 156 13.27 1.68 -6.02
N MET A 157 13.47 2.89 -6.53
CA MET A 157 13.65 3.14 -7.96
C MET A 157 15.14 3.20 -8.27
N ALA A 158 15.62 2.22 -9.03
CA ALA A 158 17.03 2.15 -9.42
C ALA A 158 17.39 3.29 -10.37
N ASP A 159 18.64 3.75 -10.32
CA ASP A 159 19.16 4.71 -11.30
C ASP A 159 19.33 4.03 -12.66
N LEU A 160 18.57 4.49 -13.65
CA LEU A 160 18.71 4.02 -15.03
C LEU A 160 20.04 4.47 -15.68
N ALA A 161 20.74 5.46 -15.10
CA ALA A 161 22.01 5.96 -15.59
C ALA A 161 23.19 5.01 -15.31
N THR A 162 23.05 4.13 -14.32
CA THR A 162 23.94 2.98 -14.19
C THR A 162 23.24 1.81 -14.88
N PRO A 163 23.71 1.34 -16.05
CA PRO A 163 23.27 0.06 -16.53
C PRO A 163 23.67 -0.93 -15.46
N VAL A 164 22.68 -1.35 -14.60
CA VAL A 164 22.84 -2.57 -13.83
C VAL A 164 23.24 -3.58 -14.91
N PRO A 165 24.44 -4.16 -14.86
CA PRO A 165 24.79 -5.17 -15.83
C PRO A 165 23.66 -6.20 -15.72
N ARG A 166 22.78 -6.21 -16.72
CA ARG A 166 21.79 -7.27 -16.83
C ARG A 166 22.63 -8.50 -16.96
N VAL A 167 22.78 -9.23 -15.85
CA VAL A 167 23.23 -10.60 -15.92
C VAL A 167 22.13 -11.28 -16.72
N ARG A 168 22.21 -11.14 -18.05
CA ARG A 168 21.52 -12.04 -18.95
C ARG A 168 21.84 -13.42 -18.40
N CYS A 169 20.86 -14.30 -18.36
CA CYS A 169 21.08 -15.69 -17.98
C CYS A 169 22.35 -16.17 -18.65
N GLY A 170 23.47 -15.95 -17.98
CA GLY A 170 24.79 -16.27 -18.49
C GLY A 170 25.16 -17.64 -18.00
N VAL A 171 25.97 -18.33 -18.78
CA VAL A 171 26.56 -19.58 -18.35
C VAL A 171 27.84 -19.24 -17.59
N VAL A 172 28.00 -19.79 -16.40
CA VAL A 172 29.21 -19.72 -15.61
C VAL A 172 29.90 -21.10 -15.71
N PHE A 173 31.18 -21.10 -16.02
CA PHE A 173 31.94 -22.34 -16.22
C PHE A 173 33.39 -22.18 -15.78
N ALA A 174 34.02 -23.30 -15.41
CA ALA A 174 35.44 -23.34 -15.18
C ALA A 174 36.18 -23.83 -16.45
N SER A 175 37.31 -23.22 -16.78
CA SER A 175 38.14 -23.59 -17.91
C SER A 175 39.63 -23.54 -17.57
N CYS A 176 40.40 -24.54 -18.07
CA CYS A 176 41.82 -24.70 -17.82
C CYS A 176 42.69 -24.18 -18.99
N GLY A 177 42.28 -23.13 -19.70
CA GLY A 177 42.95 -22.70 -20.92
C GLY A 177 44.38 -22.17 -20.76
N GLU A 178 44.80 -21.71 -19.58
CA GLU A 178 46.07 -20.99 -19.34
C GLU A 178 46.90 -21.56 -18.17
N GLY A 179 46.75 -22.86 -17.85
CA GLY A 179 47.61 -23.59 -16.91
C GLY A 179 46.98 -23.87 -15.55
N ASN A 180 46.03 -23.10 -15.07
CA ASN A 180 45.16 -23.41 -13.94
C ASN A 180 43.69 -23.26 -14.36
N ALA A 181 42.78 -23.77 -13.54
CA ALA A 181 41.36 -23.58 -13.77
C ALA A 181 40.93 -22.22 -13.27
N ASP A 182 40.32 -21.42 -14.14
CA ASP A 182 39.70 -20.14 -13.81
C ASP A 182 38.21 -20.16 -14.13
N ILE A 183 37.47 -19.28 -13.50
CA ILE A 183 36.03 -19.14 -13.70
C ILE A 183 35.75 -18.06 -14.75
N TYR A 184 34.92 -18.42 -15.69
CA TYR A 184 34.47 -17.55 -16.78
C TYR A 184 32.95 -17.45 -16.78
N THR A 185 32.46 -16.33 -17.36
CA THR A 185 31.07 -16.17 -17.71
C THR A 185 30.95 -15.92 -19.21
N MET A 186 29.83 -16.34 -19.79
CA MET A 186 29.44 -16.01 -21.16
C MET A 186 27.95 -15.78 -21.25
N THR A 187 27.49 -15.15 -22.29
CA THR A 187 26.06 -15.00 -22.59
C THR A 187 25.47 -16.36 -22.99
N ASP A 188 24.14 -16.47 -22.92
CA ASP A 188 23.40 -17.70 -23.29
C ASP A 188 23.61 -18.17 -24.73
N ASN A 189 24.02 -17.26 -25.61
CA ASN A 189 24.37 -17.57 -27.00
C ASN A 189 25.86 -17.92 -27.19
N GLY A 190 26.64 -18.02 -26.11
CA GLY A 190 28.04 -18.40 -26.17
C GLY A 190 29.02 -17.29 -26.52
N THR A 191 28.58 -16.04 -26.53
CA THR A 191 29.44 -14.87 -26.78
C THR A 191 29.81 -14.13 -25.48
N ASP A 192 30.63 -13.08 -25.57
CA ASP A 192 31.04 -12.21 -24.47
C ASP A 192 31.69 -12.99 -23.30
N ILE A 193 32.61 -13.89 -23.64
CA ILE A 193 33.34 -14.65 -22.64
C ILE A 193 34.22 -13.71 -21.83
N THR A 194 34.01 -13.69 -20.53
CA THR A 194 34.76 -12.86 -19.60
C THR A 194 35.34 -13.73 -18.49
N LYS A 195 36.65 -13.58 -18.23
CA LYS A 195 37.32 -14.21 -17.09
C LYS A 195 36.96 -13.49 -15.79
N LEU A 196 36.53 -14.19 -14.78
CA LEU A 196 36.09 -13.63 -13.49
C LEU A 196 37.11 -13.82 -12.36
N THR A 197 37.94 -14.86 -12.42
CA THR A 197 38.99 -15.11 -11.44
C THR A 197 40.34 -15.12 -12.07
N GLU A 198 41.37 -14.63 -11.39
CA GLU A 198 42.77 -14.58 -11.82
C GLU A 198 43.67 -14.75 -10.59
N ASN A 199 43.90 -16.01 -10.22
CA ASN A 199 44.74 -16.34 -9.09
C ASN A 199 45.58 -17.59 -9.41
N PRO A 200 46.71 -17.85 -8.72
CA PRO A 200 47.57 -18.98 -9.00
C PRO A 200 47.00 -20.33 -8.58
N VAL A 201 45.88 -20.36 -7.88
CA VAL A 201 45.19 -21.57 -7.43
C VAL A 201 43.98 -21.80 -8.34
N GLY A 202 43.77 -23.05 -8.76
CA GLY A 202 42.63 -23.35 -9.64
C GLY A 202 41.29 -23.20 -8.94
N ASP A 203 40.39 -22.50 -9.59
CA ASP A 203 39.00 -22.28 -9.16
C ASP A 203 38.05 -23.23 -9.87
N TRP A 204 37.24 -23.95 -9.08
CA TRP A 204 36.34 -24.98 -9.58
C TRP A 204 34.92 -24.80 -9.07
N LYS A 205 33.94 -25.37 -9.75
CA LYS A 205 32.53 -25.42 -9.32
C LYS A 205 31.87 -24.05 -9.08
N PRO A 206 31.85 -23.20 -10.10
CA PRO A 206 31.12 -21.92 -9.97
C PRO A 206 29.62 -22.18 -9.78
N SER A 207 28.98 -21.34 -8.94
CA SER A 207 27.53 -21.35 -8.74
C SER A 207 26.96 -19.97 -8.66
N TRP A 208 25.70 -19.79 -9.11
CA TRP A 208 24.97 -18.56 -8.94
C TRP A 208 24.37 -18.48 -7.54
N SER A 209 24.56 -17.37 -6.86
CA SER A 209 23.89 -17.11 -5.59
C SER A 209 22.42 -16.70 -5.84
N PRO A 210 21.43 -17.34 -5.22
CA PRO A 210 20.05 -16.92 -5.34
C PRO A 210 19.87 -15.47 -4.87
N GLY A 211 19.39 -14.59 -5.75
CA GLY A 211 19.03 -13.21 -5.42
C GLY A 211 20.19 -12.22 -5.25
N LYS A 212 21.43 -12.61 -5.52
CA LYS A 212 22.58 -11.68 -5.57
C LYS A 212 23.41 -11.96 -6.80
N ASN A 213 23.85 -10.89 -7.48
CA ASN A 213 24.73 -10.95 -8.66
C ASN A 213 26.19 -11.30 -8.30
N LEU A 214 26.41 -12.13 -7.31
CA LEU A 214 27.73 -12.52 -6.83
C LEU A 214 27.94 -14.02 -7.04
N LEU A 215 29.06 -14.35 -7.64
CA LEU A 215 29.58 -15.70 -7.71
C LEU A 215 30.12 -16.09 -6.34
N SER A 216 29.71 -17.24 -5.81
CA SER A 216 30.36 -17.84 -4.65
C SER A 216 31.25 -18.99 -5.10
N ASN A 217 32.51 -18.95 -4.73
CA ASN A 217 33.41 -20.12 -4.82
C ASN A 217 33.17 -20.96 -3.56
N SER A 218 32.99 -22.23 -3.72
CA SER A 218 32.98 -23.24 -2.64
C SER A 218 34.09 -24.27 -2.81
#